data_6064d1051fa4e38e7de1b74d292d464e
#
_entry.id   6064d1051fa4e38e7de1b74d292d464e
#
_cell.length_a   1.000
_cell.length_b   1.000
_cell.length_c   1.000
_cell.angle_alpha   90.00
_cell.angle_beta   90.00
_cell.angle_gamma   90.00
#
_symmetry.space_group_name_H-M   'P 1'
#
loop_
_entity.id
_entity.type
_entity.pdbx_description
1 polymer ?
#
loop_
_entity_poly.entity_id
_entity_poly.type
_entity_poly.pdbx_seq_one_letter_code
_entity_poly.pdbx_strand_id
1 'polypeptide(L)'
;MSKGPPVAFATVVRDLRQRLNLSQEKFAAQIRVSLPTVSRWEKGKTEPDGAVRHAVTEFVKSLGPDFADLYARLAGDDVEAVRVAPARLARRGRRKQAPESAPPANSNGQLMDNRSMETLLWKAACSIRGEKDAPKFKDYILPLVFIKRLSDVFEDEIARLTEEFGDEETARAVIEADPSLVRFYIPPEATWPVVSGRKKFDWPDDRKPKTLGEQLTTTIRAIAKANPSLQGVIDIVDYNETRNGEREISDEALARLIETLSDPRYRLGLNDVEPDFLGRAYEYLLRKFAEGQGQSAGEFFTPKEVGWLIARLMDPKQGEEVYDPCCGSGGLLVKCQLVLKEREQKIDRPLKLYGQELTGSSFAIARMNMVLHDMVGEIVRGNTMTNPKFLEEGRLKRFDIVVTNPMWNQDNFDPKSYENDPFE
;
A
#
# COMPACT_ATOMS: atom_id res chain seq x y z
N MET A 1 54.25 -11.57 -1.07
CA MET A 1 53.21 -12.56 -0.70
C MET A 1 52.36 -12.78 -1.94
N SER A 2 52.41 -13.99 -2.52
CA SER A 2 51.75 -14.32 -3.78
C SER A 2 50.24 -14.29 -3.63
N LYS A 3 49.54 -13.49 -4.45
CA LYS A 3 48.10 -13.52 -4.60
C LYS A 3 47.67 -14.91 -5.08
N GLY A 4 46.82 -15.59 -4.30
CA GLY A 4 46.23 -16.86 -4.75
C GLY A 4 45.38 -16.65 -6.01
N PRO A 5 45.13 -17.70 -6.80
CA PRO A 5 44.35 -17.58 -8.02
C PRO A 5 42.93 -17.10 -7.71
N PRO A 6 42.29 -16.28 -8.58
CA PRO A 6 40.93 -15.79 -8.37
C PRO A 6 39.98 -16.98 -8.22
N VAL A 7 39.19 -16.96 -7.16
CA VAL A 7 38.20 -18.01 -6.87
C VAL A 7 37.14 -17.98 -7.98
N ALA A 8 36.99 -19.09 -8.70
CA ALA A 8 36.06 -19.17 -9.83
C ALA A 8 34.62 -18.85 -9.36
N PHE A 9 33.92 -17.97 -10.06
CA PHE A 9 32.51 -17.58 -9.79
C PHE A 9 31.61 -18.79 -9.56
N ALA A 10 31.84 -19.88 -10.30
CA ALA A 10 31.15 -21.16 -10.14
C ALA A 10 31.15 -21.71 -8.70
N THR A 11 32.29 -21.59 -8.01
CA THR A 11 32.43 -22.08 -6.63
C THR A 11 31.64 -21.20 -5.66
N VAL A 12 31.64 -19.88 -5.86
CA VAL A 12 30.91 -18.95 -5.01
C VAL A 12 29.40 -19.13 -5.16
N VAL A 13 28.90 -19.28 -6.37
CA VAL A 13 27.45 -19.50 -6.62
C VAL A 13 26.97 -20.82 -6.03
N ARG A 14 27.76 -21.88 -6.15
CA ARG A 14 27.43 -23.18 -5.56
C ARG A 14 27.41 -23.11 -4.04
N ASP A 15 28.40 -22.47 -3.41
CA ASP A 15 28.53 -22.31 -1.98
C ASP A 15 27.36 -21.45 -1.42
N LEU A 16 27.05 -20.34 -2.10
CA LEU A 16 25.90 -19.48 -1.77
C LEU A 16 24.59 -20.27 -1.79
N ARG A 17 24.31 -21.00 -2.86
CA ARG A 17 23.09 -21.80 -2.98
C ARG A 17 22.98 -22.87 -1.90
N GLN A 18 24.09 -23.55 -1.58
CA GLN A 18 24.14 -24.58 -0.55
C GLN A 18 23.90 -24.00 0.85
N ARG A 19 24.52 -22.86 1.18
CA ARG A 19 24.27 -22.17 2.47
C ARG A 19 22.81 -21.70 2.61
N LEU A 20 22.18 -21.30 1.51
CA LEU A 20 20.77 -20.93 1.48
C LEU A 20 19.82 -22.15 1.47
N ASN A 21 20.37 -23.36 1.40
CA ASN A 21 19.61 -24.62 1.31
C ASN A 21 18.59 -24.63 0.16
N LEU A 22 18.99 -24.11 -1.02
CA LEU A 22 18.11 -23.98 -2.17
C LEU A 22 18.44 -25.02 -3.26
N SER A 23 17.42 -25.51 -3.99
CA SER A 23 17.61 -26.20 -5.26
C SER A 23 18.10 -25.21 -6.32
N GLN A 24 18.75 -25.70 -7.42
CA GLN A 24 19.15 -24.84 -8.53
C GLN A 24 17.98 -24.05 -9.13
N GLU A 25 16.81 -24.65 -9.19
CA GLU A 25 15.58 -24.02 -9.69
C GLU A 25 15.11 -22.87 -8.78
N LYS A 26 15.04 -23.10 -7.47
CA LYS A 26 14.67 -22.07 -6.49
C LYS A 26 15.69 -20.93 -6.43
N PHE A 27 16.96 -21.27 -6.54
CA PHE A 27 18.04 -20.28 -6.59
C PHE A 27 17.96 -19.43 -7.87
N ALA A 28 17.73 -20.06 -9.03
CA ALA A 28 17.54 -19.37 -10.30
C ALA A 28 16.38 -18.37 -10.25
N ALA A 29 15.25 -18.79 -9.67
CA ALA A 29 14.09 -17.92 -9.47
C ALA A 29 14.40 -16.71 -8.56
N GLN A 30 15.19 -16.93 -7.49
CA GLN A 30 15.53 -15.89 -6.52
C GLN A 30 16.44 -14.80 -7.09
N ILE A 31 17.40 -15.18 -7.94
CA ILE A 31 18.31 -14.24 -8.63
C ILE A 31 17.82 -13.84 -10.03
N ARG A 32 16.60 -14.22 -10.40
CA ARG A 32 15.90 -13.88 -11.66
C ARG A 32 16.66 -14.29 -12.93
N VAL A 33 17.22 -15.50 -12.94
CA VAL A 33 17.83 -16.11 -14.12
C VAL A 33 17.20 -17.46 -14.43
N SER A 34 17.51 -18.04 -15.60
CA SER A 34 16.99 -19.35 -15.97
C SER A 34 17.73 -20.49 -15.25
N LEU A 35 17.04 -21.60 -14.95
CA LEU A 35 17.67 -22.82 -14.41
C LEU A 35 18.89 -23.29 -15.24
N PRO A 36 18.83 -23.33 -16.58
CA PRO A 36 20.01 -23.68 -17.39
C PRO A 36 21.20 -22.73 -17.20
N THR A 37 20.94 -21.46 -16.87
CA THR A 37 21.99 -20.46 -16.59
C THR A 37 22.72 -20.80 -15.31
N VAL A 38 22.02 -21.04 -14.20
CA VAL A 38 22.62 -21.45 -12.93
C VAL A 38 23.41 -22.75 -13.09
N SER A 39 22.86 -23.75 -13.80
CA SER A 39 23.54 -25.02 -14.05
C SER A 39 24.83 -24.86 -14.84
N ARG A 40 24.86 -23.93 -15.82
CA ARG A 40 26.10 -23.63 -16.60
C ARG A 40 27.16 -22.94 -15.76
N TRP A 41 26.74 -22.00 -14.89
CA TRP A 41 27.64 -21.31 -13.97
C TRP A 41 28.26 -22.27 -12.96
N GLU A 42 27.47 -23.10 -12.28
CA GLU A 42 27.99 -24.07 -11.32
C GLU A 42 28.92 -25.12 -11.93
N LYS A 43 28.77 -25.41 -13.24
CA LYS A 43 29.65 -26.28 -13.99
C LYS A 43 30.88 -25.57 -14.58
N GLY A 44 30.98 -24.23 -14.35
CA GLY A 44 32.08 -23.42 -14.89
C GLY A 44 32.08 -23.30 -16.42
N LYS A 45 30.93 -23.54 -17.08
CA LYS A 45 30.82 -23.49 -18.55
C LYS A 45 30.65 -22.08 -19.10
N THR A 46 30.11 -21.18 -18.31
CA THR A 46 29.92 -19.77 -18.64
C THR A 46 30.08 -18.92 -17.38
N GLU A 47 30.54 -17.69 -17.51
CA GLU A 47 30.53 -16.68 -16.48
C GLU A 47 29.38 -15.68 -16.77
N PRO A 48 28.79 -15.05 -15.73
CA PRO A 48 27.81 -13.99 -15.92
C PRO A 48 28.48 -12.77 -16.55
N ASP A 49 27.69 -11.99 -17.28
CA ASP A 49 28.09 -10.64 -17.67
C ASP A 49 28.20 -9.69 -16.45
N GLY A 50 28.78 -8.52 -16.68
CA GLY A 50 29.04 -7.56 -15.58
C GLY A 50 27.78 -7.14 -14.81
N ALA A 51 26.64 -6.99 -15.48
CA ALA A 51 25.39 -6.58 -14.86
C ALA A 51 24.82 -7.69 -13.95
N VAL A 52 24.82 -8.93 -14.41
CA VAL A 52 24.35 -10.09 -13.64
C VAL A 52 25.31 -10.39 -12.49
N ARG A 53 26.62 -10.26 -12.70
CA ARG A 53 27.62 -10.41 -11.62
C ARG A 53 27.40 -9.39 -10.52
N HIS A 54 27.15 -8.12 -10.88
CA HIS A 54 26.82 -7.07 -9.92
C HIS A 54 25.53 -7.38 -9.16
N ALA A 55 24.47 -7.83 -9.84
CA ALA A 55 23.21 -8.23 -9.19
C ALA A 55 23.38 -9.36 -8.17
N VAL A 56 24.20 -10.38 -8.50
CA VAL A 56 24.52 -11.47 -7.56
C VAL A 56 25.34 -10.94 -6.37
N THR A 57 26.27 -10.02 -6.59
CA THR A 57 27.08 -9.42 -5.53
C THR A 57 26.22 -8.60 -4.56
N GLU A 58 25.31 -7.77 -5.07
CA GLU A 58 24.37 -7.01 -4.24
C GLU A 58 23.36 -7.93 -3.51
N PHE A 59 22.95 -9.01 -4.15
CA PHE A 59 22.11 -10.03 -3.49
C PHE A 59 22.86 -10.65 -2.29
N VAL A 60 24.13 -11.06 -2.45
CA VAL A 60 24.93 -11.62 -1.35
C VAL A 60 25.13 -10.61 -0.23
N LYS A 61 25.36 -9.34 -0.56
CA LYS A 61 25.47 -8.24 0.40
C LYS A 61 24.20 -8.08 1.23
N SER A 62 23.04 -8.24 0.61
CA SER A 62 21.73 -8.13 1.29
C SER A 62 21.43 -9.28 2.27
N LEU A 63 22.15 -10.40 2.19
CA LEU A 63 21.98 -11.55 3.08
C LEU A 63 22.61 -11.37 4.46
N GLY A 64 23.39 -10.31 4.66
CA GLY A 64 23.95 -9.94 5.95
C GLY A 64 25.33 -10.55 6.26
N PRO A 65 25.80 -10.38 7.54
CA PRO A 65 27.17 -10.67 7.92
C PRO A 65 27.59 -12.14 7.80
N ASP A 66 26.65 -13.08 7.84
CA ASP A 66 26.91 -14.52 7.71
C ASP A 66 27.41 -14.92 6.31
N PHE A 67 27.26 -14.02 5.33
CA PHE A 67 27.69 -14.20 3.93
C PHE A 67 28.80 -13.24 3.51
N ALA A 68 29.43 -12.53 4.48
CA ALA A 68 30.46 -11.54 4.20
C ALA A 68 31.69 -12.11 3.48
N ASP A 69 32.04 -13.37 3.72
CA ASP A 69 33.12 -14.08 3.04
C ASP A 69 32.80 -14.31 1.55
N LEU A 70 31.55 -14.62 1.20
CA LEU A 70 31.10 -14.77 -0.17
C LEU A 70 31.04 -13.43 -0.89
N TYR A 71 30.59 -12.38 -0.19
CA TYR A 71 30.61 -11.01 -0.72
C TYR A 71 32.04 -10.57 -1.07
N ALA A 72 33.00 -10.74 -0.16
CA ALA A 72 34.39 -10.40 -0.41
C ALA A 72 34.99 -11.14 -1.61
N ARG A 73 34.62 -12.41 -1.81
CA ARG A 73 35.04 -13.23 -2.96
C ARG A 73 34.41 -12.79 -4.29
N LEU A 74 33.24 -12.17 -4.28
CA LEU A 74 32.57 -11.65 -5.47
C LEU A 74 32.98 -10.23 -5.82
N ALA A 75 33.21 -9.39 -4.82
CA ALA A 75 33.52 -7.97 -5.00
C ALA A 75 34.96 -7.71 -5.51
N GLY A 76 35.88 -8.68 -5.37
CA GLY A 76 37.29 -8.49 -5.71
C GLY A 76 37.98 -7.49 -4.78
N ASP A 77 39.32 -7.29 -5.01
CA ASP A 77 40.19 -6.50 -4.13
C ASP A 77 39.97 -4.97 -4.14
N ASP A 78 38.83 -4.46 -4.61
CA ASP A 78 38.54 -3.01 -4.74
C ASP A 78 37.80 -2.40 -3.57
N VAL A 79 37.81 -3.00 -2.39
CA VAL A 79 37.23 -2.40 -1.18
C VAL A 79 38.31 -2.11 -0.17
N GLU A 80 38.72 -0.86 -0.11
CA GLU A 80 39.53 -0.31 0.98
C GLU A 80 38.81 -0.47 2.31
N ALA A 81 39.50 -1.05 3.28
CA ALA A 81 38.95 -1.59 4.51
C ALA A 81 38.28 -0.54 5.38
N VAL A 82 36.98 -0.67 5.59
CA VAL A 82 36.33 -0.10 6.76
C VAL A 82 36.49 -1.08 7.93
N ARG A 83 37.47 -0.80 8.76
CA ARG A 83 37.71 -1.52 10.03
C ARG A 83 36.58 -1.17 11.01
N VAL A 84 35.72 -2.14 11.28
CA VAL A 84 34.82 -2.09 12.44
C VAL A 84 35.54 -2.74 13.63
N ALA A 85 35.81 -1.96 14.66
CA ALA A 85 36.39 -2.44 15.92
C ALA A 85 35.35 -3.25 16.73
N PRO A 86 35.75 -4.29 17.48
CA PRO A 86 34.81 -5.09 18.26
C PRO A 86 34.39 -4.34 19.52
N ALA A 87 33.07 -4.18 19.71
CA ALA A 87 32.49 -3.62 20.90
C ALA A 87 32.58 -4.63 22.06
N ARG A 88 33.28 -4.24 23.14
CA ARG A 88 33.40 -4.98 24.40
C ARG A 88 32.04 -5.03 25.12
N LEU A 89 31.66 -6.22 25.52
CA LEU A 89 30.61 -6.49 26.50
C LEU A 89 30.86 -5.77 27.82
N ALA A 90 29.99 -4.85 28.20
CA ALA A 90 29.91 -4.32 29.56
C ALA A 90 28.54 -4.72 30.17
N ARG A 91 28.61 -5.64 31.15
CA ARG A 91 27.51 -5.88 32.09
C ARG A 91 27.34 -4.62 32.96
N ARG A 92 26.14 -4.10 33.10
CA ARG A 92 25.64 -3.53 34.36
C ARG A 92 24.19 -3.02 34.29
N GLY A 93 23.42 -3.39 35.33
CA GLY A 93 22.53 -2.44 35.99
C GLY A 93 21.06 -2.45 35.57
N ARG A 94 20.28 -3.23 36.33
CA ARG A 94 18.81 -3.15 36.43
C ARG A 94 18.41 -1.70 36.76
N ARG A 95 17.78 -1.00 35.82
CA ARG A 95 17.18 0.32 36.03
C ARG A 95 15.66 0.25 35.72
N LYS A 96 14.90 0.88 36.62
CA LYS A 96 13.44 0.93 36.65
C LYS A 96 12.84 1.35 35.31
N GLN A 97 11.77 0.68 34.92
CA GLN A 97 10.96 0.99 33.76
C GLN A 97 10.37 2.40 33.84
N ALA A 98 10.68 3.22 32.85
CA ALA A 98 9.94 4.41 32.49
C ALA A 98 8.84 4.01 31.46
N PRO A 99 7.76 4.79 31.26
CA PRO A 99 6.63 4.38 30.44
C PRO A 99 7.05 4.17 29.00
N GLU A 100 6.51 3.11 28.43
CA GLU A 100 6.76 2.57 27.10
C GLU A 100 6.40 3.62 26.03
N SER A 101 7.41 4.22 25.44
CA SER A 101 7.29 5.00 24.22
C SER A 101 6.90 4.07 23.06
N ALA A 102 6.15 4.58 22.09
CA ALA A 102 5.65 3.88 20.92
C ALA A 102 6.72 2.97 20.28
N PRO A 103 6.34 1.77 19.81
CA PRO A 103 7.29 0.86 19.16
C PRO A 103 7.81 1.49 17.87
N PRO A 104 9.11 1.30 17.55
CA PRO A 104 9.70 1.85 16.33
C PRO A 104 9.02 1.26 15.08
N ALA A 105 8.88 2.08 14.06
CA ALA A 105 8.56 1.67 12.69
C ALA A 105 9.38 0.42 12.31
N ASN A 106 8.83 -0.40 11.44
CA ASN A 106 9.48 -1.62 10.94
C ASN A 106 10.99 -1.45 10.84
N SER A 107 11.73 -2.23 11.62
CA SER A 107 13.15 -2.03 11.93
C SER A 107 14.11 -2.11 10.72
N ASN A 108 13.61 -2.18 9.49
CA ASN A 108 14.41 -2.34 8.27
C ASN A 108 14.17 -1.27 7.18
N GLY A 109 13.30 -0.28 7.37
CA GLY A 109 13.04 0.74 6.33
C GLY A 109 12.50 0.17 5.00
N GLN A 110 12.00 -1.06 4.99
CA GLN A 110 11.42 -1.72 3.83
C GLN A 110 9.90 -1.60 3.87
N LEU A 111 9.31 -1.17 2.74
CA LEU A 111 7.87 -1.19 2.53
C LEU A 111 7.32 -2.61 2.70
N MET A 112 6.10 -2.72 3.24
CA MET A 112 5.39 -4.00 3.33
C MET A 112 5.31 -4.64 1.95
N ASP A 113 5.84 -5.85 1.81
CA ASP A 113 5.76 -6.59 0.57
C ASP A 113 4.35 -7.18 0.34
N ASN A 114 4.09 -7.60 -0.90
CA ASN A 114 2.80 -8.19 -1.28
C ASN A 114 2.41 -9.38 -0.43
N ARG A 115 3.38 -10.22 -0.06
CA ARG A 115 3.14 -11.43 0.71
C ARG A 115 2.71 -11.12 2.14
N SER A 116 3.29 -10.10 2.73
CA SER A 116 2.91 -9.60 4.06
C SER A 116 1.52 -8.98 4.04
N MET A 117 1.20 -8.17 3.02
CA MET A 117 -0.14 -7.63 2.79
C MET A 117 -1.19 -8.73 2.61
N GLU A 118 -0.95 -9.69 1.73
CA GLU A 118 -1.85 -10.81 1.49
C GLU A 118 -2.05 -11.65 2.75
N THR A 119 -0.99 -11.85 3.55
CA THR A 119 -1.05 -12.55 4.84
C THR A 119 -1.92 -11.81 5.85
N LEU A 120 -1.77 -10.48 5.96
CA LEU A 120 -2.60 -9.64 6.82
C LEU A 120 -4.07 -9.74 6.43
N LEU A 121 -4.37 -9.51 5.16
CA LEU A 121 -5.75 -9.51 4.65
C LEU A 121 -6.40 -10.88 4.75
N TRP A 122 -5.65 -11.96 4.52
CA TRP A 122 -6.14 -13.32 4.71
C TRP A 122 -6.43 -13.64 6.18
N LYS A 123 -5.57 -13.23 7.10
CA LYS A 123 -5.83 -13.34 8.55
C LYS A 123 -7.06 -12.55 8.95
N ALA A 124 -7.21 -11.32 8.45
CA ALA A 124 -8.39 -10.48 8.66
C ALA A 124 -9.67 -11.19 8.17
N ALA A 125 -9.64 -11.75 6.96
CA ALA A 125 -10.76 -12.53 6.43
C ALA A 125 -11.07 -13.79 7.26
N CYS A 126 -10.03 -14.49 7.72
CA CYS A 126 -10.21 -15.66 8.58
C CYS A 126 -10.78 -15.32 9.97
N SER A 127 -10.49 -14.13 10.50
CA SER A 127 -10.97 -13.68 11.83
C SER A 127 -12.48 -13.49 11.89
N ILE A 128 -13.13 -13.24 10.75
CA ILE A 128 -14.59 -13.08 10.62
C ILE A 128 -15.27 -14.27 9.92
N ARG A 129 -14.52 -15.36 9.71
CA ARG A 129 -15.08 -16.60 9.13
C ARG A 129 -16.14 -17.19 10.05
N GLY A 130 -17.30 -17.56 9.49
CA GLY A 130 -18.45 -18.09 10.22
C GLY A 130 -19.59 -17.07 10.37
N GLU A 131 -19.37 -15.81 10.07
CA GLU A 131 -20.44 -14.84 9.85
C GLU A 131 -21.19 -15.14 8.53
N LYS A 132 -22.45 -14.70 8.43
CA LYS A 132 -23.46 -15.25 7.49
C LYS A 132 -23.14 -15.13 5.98
N ASP A 133 -22.30 -14.17 5.52
CA ASP A 133 -22.10 -13.91 4.10
C ASP A 133 -20.62 -13.66 3.75
N ALA A 134 -19.92 -14.70 3.32
CA ALA A 134 -18.53 -14.62 2.87
C ALA A 134 -18.28 -13.56 1.76
N PRO A 135 -19.16 -13.34 0.76
CA PRO A 135 -18.98 -12.30 -0.25
C PRO A 135 -18.90 -10.88 0.28
N LYS A 136 -19.55 -10.62 1.43
CA LYS A 136 -19.59 -9.29 2.07
C LYS A 136 -18.39 -9.01 2.97
N PHE A 137 -17.50 -9.98 3.22
CA PHE A 137 -16.35 -9.77 4.10
C PHE A 137 -15.47 -8.58 3.66
N LYS A 138 -15.29 -8.39 2.34
CA LYS A 138 -14.58 -7.24 1.80
C LYS A 138 -15.18 -5.89 2.28
N ASP A 139 -16.50 -5.84 2.38
CA ASP A 139 -17.24 -4.61 2.72
C ASP A 139 -17.05 -4.23 4.19
N TYR A 140 -16.69 -5.19 5.05
CA TYR A 140 -16.34 -4.93 6.45
C TYR A 140 -14.83 -4.74 6.67
N ILE A 141 -13.99 -5.50 5.96
CA ILE A 141 -12.53 -5.47 6.14
C ILE A 141 -11.93 -4.19 5.59
N LEU A 142 -12.29 -3.80 4.36
CA LEU A 142 -11.67 -2.68 3.66
C LEU A 142 -11.85 -1.33 4.37
N PRO A 143 -13.04 -0.97 4.86
CA PRO A 143 -13.20 0.28 5.60
C PRO A 143 -12.36 0.31 6.88
N LEU A 144 -12.21 -0.81 7.59
CA LEU A 144 -11.33 -0.88 8.78
C LEU A 144 -9.85 -0.80 8.42
N VAL A 145 -9.41 -1.46 7.34
CA VAL A 145 -8.06 -1.30 6.80
C VAL A 145 -7.81 0.16 6.42
N PHE A 146 -8.81 0.82 5.85
CA PHE A 146 -8.71 2.22 5.49
C PHE A 146 -8.60 3.13 6.72
N ILE A 147 -9.47 2.95 7.73
CA ILE A 147 -9.38 3.71 9.00
C ILE A 147 -8.00 3.51 9.66
N LYS A 148 -7.53 2.27 9.67
CA LYS A 148 -6.19 1.95 10.17
C LYS A 148 -5.12 2.73 9.39
N ARG A 149 -5.21 2.72 8.05
CA ARG A 149 -4.30 3.48 7.18
C ARG A 149 -4.36 4.97 7.46
N LEU A 150 -5.56 5.56 7.54
CA LEU A 150 -5.73 6.97 7.88
C LEU A 150 -5.09 7.29 9.24
N SER A 151 -5.36 6.47 10.26
CA SER A 151 -4.80 6.70 11.60
C SER A 151 -3.27 6.62 11.62
N ASP A 152 -2.68 5.62 10.94
CA ASP A 152 -1.22 5.48 10.89
C ASP A 152 -0.56 6.63 10.12
N VAL A 153 -1.18 7.10 9.03
CA VAL A 153 -0.70 8.27 8.27
C VAL A 153 -0.85 9.55 9.08
N PHE A 154 -1.96 9.71 9.83
CA PHE A 154 -2.15 10.87 10.70
C PHE A 154 -1.11 10.91 11.83
N GLU A 155 -0.72 9.76 12.38
CA GLU A 155 0.38 9.68 13.34
C GLU A 155 1.73 10.07 12.72
N ASP A 156 1.98 9.73 11.44
CA ASP A 156 3.18 10.20 10.73
C ASP A 156 3.17 11.73 10.57
N GLU A 157 2.01 12.33 10.26
CA GLU A 157 1.88 13.79 10.17
C GLU A 157 2.09 14.47 11.53
N ILE A 158 1.57 13.88 12.61
CA ILE A 158 1.83 14.37 13.98
C ILE A 158 3.31 14.28 14.31
N ALA A 159 3.98 13.16 14.00
CA ALA A 159 5.40 13.00 14.24
C ALA A 159 6.22 14.06 13.48
N ARG A 160 5.89 14.32 12.22
CA ARG A 160 6.52 15.39 11.42
C ARG A 160 6.37 16.76 12.07
N LEU A 161 5.16 17.10 12.51
CA LEU A 161 4.91 18.39 13.18
C LEU A 161 5.51 18.45 14.57
N THR A 162 5.65 17.32 15.27
CA THR A 162 6.37 17.24 16.55
C THR A 162 7.84 17.61 16.38
N GLU A 163 8.49 17.18 15.29
CA GLU A 163 9.87 17.61 14.97
C GLU A 163 9.96 19.12 14.73
N GLU A 164 8.92 19.73 14.15
CA GLU A 164 8.87 21.16 13.85
C GLU A 164 8.57 22.00 15.08
N PHE A 165 7.61 21.59 15.92
CA PHE A 165 7.12 22.35 17.07
C PHE A 165 7.78 21.95 18.41
N GLY A 166 8.54 20.86 18.44
CA GLY A 166 9.36 20.44 19.58
C GLY A 166 8.69 19.41 20.51
N ASP A 167 7.37 19.31 20.56
CA ASP A 167 6.63 18.32 21.35
C ASP A 167 5.29 17.93 20.72
N GLU A 168 4.79 16.74 21.06
CA GLU A 168 3.58 16.17 20.49
C GLU A 168 2.30 16.89 20.96
N GLU A 169 2.26 17.40 22.19
CA GLU A 169 1.11 18.09 22.74
C GLU A 169 0.85 19.40 21.98
N THR A 170 1.92 20.17 21.75
CA THR A 170 1.88 21.38 20.93
C THR A 170 1.48 21.07 19.49
N ALA A 171 2.07 20.03 18.87
CA ALA A 171 1.73 19.64 17.52
C ALA A 171 0.23 19.27 17.40
N ARG A 172 -0.33 18.52 18.33
CA ARG A 172 -1.75 18.17 18.34
C ARG A 172 -2.65 19.40 18.55
N ALA A 173 -2.29 20.31 19.46
CA ALA A 173 -3.05 21.55 19.70
C ALA A 173 -3.07 22.45 18.47
N VAL A 174 -1.94 22.55 17.74
CA VAL A 174 -1.85 23.33 16.49
C VAL A 174 -2.70 22.70 15.40
N ILE A 175 -2.69 21.38 15.23
CA ILE A 175 -3.53 20.65 14.26
C ILE A 175 -5.02 20.86 14.59
N GLU A 176 -5.39 20.82 15.87
CA GLU A 176 -6.78 21.02 16.29
C GLU A 176 -7.26 22.45 16.01
N ALA A 177 -6.36 23.43 16.17
CA ALA A 177 -6.64 24.83 15.83
C ALA A 177 -6.69 25.10 14.32
N ASP A 178 -5.85 24.41 13.55
CA ASP A 178 -5.79 24.51 12.08
C ASP A 178 -5.61 23.13 11.42
N PRO A 179 -6.71 22.42 11.14
CA PRO A 179 -6.66 21.11 10.46
C PRO A 179 -6.06 21.14 9.05
N SER A 180 -5.86 22.32 8.43
CA SER A 180 -5.27 22.41 7.08
C SER A 180 -3.77 22.09 7.05
N LEU A 181 -3.12 22.01 8.21
CA LEU A 181 -1.70 21.64 8.36
C LEU A 181 -1.44 20.16 8.07
N VAL A 182 -2.48 19.36 8.04
CA VAL A 182 -2.44 17.91 7.75
C VAL A 182 -3.33 17.57 6.56
N ARG A 183 -3.01 16.49 5.87
CA ARG A 183 -3.76 16.03 4.66
C ARG A 183 -5.22 15.74 4.93
N PHE A 184 -5.51 15.30 6.14
CA PHE A 184 -6.85 15.03 6.67
C PHE A 184 -6.77 15.01 8.18
N TYR A 185 -7.88 15.32 8.82
CA TYR A 185 -7.97 15.36 10.28
C TYR A 185 -8.67 14.13 10.82
N ILE A 186 -8.11 13.52 11.85
CA ILE A 186 -8.78 12.43 12.58
C ILE A 186 -9.15 12.94 13.98
N PRO A 187 -10.46 13.00 14.30
CA PRO A 187 -10.92 13.34 15.64
C PRO A 187 -10.31 12.41 16.69
N PRO A 188 -10.05 12.89 17.92
CA PRO A 188 -9.41 12.10 18.98
C PRO A 188 -10.12 10.77 19.28
N GLU A 189 -11.46 10.76 19.25
CA GLU A 189 -12.30 9.57 19.43
C GLU A 189 -12.19 8.54 18.30
N ALA A 190 -11.70 8.96 17.14
CA ALA A 190 -11.63 8.15 15.92
C ALA A 190 -10.22 7.62 15.61
N THR A 191 -9.25 7.89 16.47
CA THR A 191 -7.87 7.38 16.29
C THR A 191 -7.80 5.87 16.52
N TRP A 192 -6.91 5.18 15.81
CA TRP A 192 -6.78 3.72 15.94
C TRP A 192 -6.49 3.22 17.36
N PRO A 193 -5.66 3.91 18.18
CA PRO A 193 -5.50 3.54 19.58
C PRO A 193 -6.80 3.53 20.38
N VAL A 194 -7.76 4.43 20.10
CA VAL A 194 -9.09 4.46 20.72
C VAL A 194 -9.99 3.35 20.14
N VAL A 195 -10.01 3.20 18.82
CA VAL A 195 -10.79 2.16 18.12
C VAL A 195 -10.38 0.76 18.59
N SER A 196 -9.08 0.52 18.78
CA SER A 196 -8.55 -0.76 19.24
C SER A 196 -8.60 -0.98 20.75
N GLY A 197 -9.14 -0.03 21.52
CA GLY A 197 -9.21 -0.11 22.97
C GLY A 197 -7.88 0.06 23.71
N ARG A 198 -6.78 0.38 22.98
CA ARG A 198 -5.44 0.63 23.58
C ARG A 198 -5.39 1.96 24.31
N LYS A 199 -6.18 2.93 23.91
CA LYS A 199 -6.34 4.24 24.57
C LYS A 199 -7.81 4.43 24.96
N LYS A 200 -8.05 4.81 26.21
CA LYS A 200 -9.41 5.19 26.64
C LYS A 200 -9.76 6.56 26.09
N PHE A 201 -11.02 6.73 25.74
CA PHE A 201 -11.61 8.00 25.37
C PHE A 201 -12.84 8.24 26.25
N ASP A 202 -12.93 9.43 26.83
CA ASP A 202 -14.06 9.81 27.69
C ASP A 202 -15.21 10.32 26.82
N TRP A 203 -16.07 9.38 26.42
CA TRP A 203 -17.24 9.70 25.63
C TRP A 203 -18.24 10.55 26.43
N PRO A 204 -18.79 11.60 25.85
CA PRO A 204 -19.96 12.26 26.43
C PRO A 204 -21.10 11.27 26.64
N ASP A 205 -21.82 11.37 27.75
CA ASP A 205 -22.84 10.39 28.15
C ASP A 205 -23.92 10.20 27.08
N ASP A 206 -24.29 11.27 26.37
CA ASP A 206 -25.30 11.29 25.30
C ASP A 206 -24.80 10.64 23.99
N ARG A 207 -23.48 10.42 23.82
CA ARG A 207 -22.84 9.87 22.62
C ARG A 207 -21.99 8.62 22.86
N LYS A 208 -22.06 8.05 24.05
CA LYS A 208 -21.29 6.86 24.40
C LYS A 208 -21.82 5.64 23.65
N PRO A 209 -20.99 5.02 22.78
CA PRO A 209 -21.39 3.81 22.06
C PRO A 209 -21.70 2.67 23.03
N LYS A 210 -22.77 1.93 22.77
CA LYS A 210 -23.18 0.76 23.58
C LYS A 210 -22.52 -0.52 23.11
N THR A 211 -22.09 -0.56 21.88
CA THR A 211 -21.55 -1.74 21.19
C THR A 211 -20.35 -1.36 20.35
N LEU A 212 -19.51 -2.34 20.01
CA LEU A 212 -18.35 -2.12 19.16
C LEU A 212 -18.75 -1.69 17.74
N GLY A 213 -19.80 -2.30 17.19
CA GLY A 213 -20.35 -1.89 15.88
C GLY A 213 -20.82 -0.44 15.87
N GLU A 214 -21.49 0.01 16.93
CA GLU A 214 -21.89 1.42 17.07
C GLU A 214 -20.68 2.35 17.20
N GLN A 215 -19.64 1.95 17.95
CA GLN A 215 -18.39 2.70 18.06
C GLN A 215 -17.72 2.87 16.69
N LEU A 216 -17.59 1.79 15.93
CA LEU A 216 -16.97 1.82 14.62
C LEU A 216 -17.74 2.70 13.63
N THR A 217 -19.06 2.57 13.61
CA THR A 217 -19.92 3.39 12.75
C THR A 217 -19.81 4.87 13.12
N THR A 218 -19.80 5.19 14.42
CA THR A 218 -19.62 6.56 14.93
C THR A 218 -18.26 7.11 14.54
N THR A 219 -17.20 6.31 14.70
CA THR A 219 -15.82 6.65 14.30
C THR A 219 -15.74 7.03 12.83
N ILE A 220 -16.28 6.18 11.94
CA ILE A 220 -16.27 6.42 10.48
C ILE A 220 -17.00 7.72 10.14
N ARG A 221 -18.17 7.93 10.70
CA ARG A 221 -18.98 9.14 10.48
C ARG A 221 -18.27 10.40 11.00
N ALA A 222 -17.57 10.30 12.14
CA ALA A 222 -16.76 11.40 12.68
C ALA A 222 -15.61 11.77 11.73
N ILE A 223 -14.88 10.80 11.21
CA ILE A 223 -13.81 11.02 10.21
C ILE A 223 -14.38 11.66 8.94
N ALA A 224 -15.47 11.11 8.39
CA ALA A 224 -16.10 11.65 7.19
C ALA A 224 -16.60 13.09 7.41
N LYS A 225 -17.18 13.38 8.56
CA LYS A 225 -17.65 14.74 8.92
C LYS A 225 -16.49 15.74 9.00
N ALA A 226 -15.37 15.33 9.54
CA ALA A 226 -14.17 16.16 9.65
C ALA A 226 -13.44 16.35 8.31
N ASN A 227 -13.71 15.48 7.32
CA ASN A 227 -13.05 15.49 6.02
C ASN A 227 -14.07 15.43 4.87
N PRO A 228 -14.53 16.56 4.33
CA PRO A 228 -15.57 16.61 3.30
C PRO A 228 -15.24 15.78 2.04
N SER A 229 -13.96 15.64 1.70
CA SER A 229 -13.48 14.80 0.58
C SER A 229 -13.75 13.30 0.78
N LEU A 230 -13.96 12.85 2.01
CA LEU A 230 -14.25 11.46 2.37
C LEU A 230 -15.74 11.17 2.59
N GLN A 231 -16.60 12.18 2.60
CA GLN A 231 -18.05 12.01 2.74
C GLN A 231 -18.63 11.25 1.54
N GLY A 232 -19.54 10.31 1.83
CA GLY A 232 -20.13 9.41 0.84
C GLY A 232 -19.14 8.39 0.26
N VAL A 233 -17.96 8.27 0.86
CA VAL A 233 -16.90 7.33 0.46
C VAL A 233 -16.65 6.29 1.54
N ILE A 234 -16.42 6.71 2.77
CA ILE A 234 -16.13 5.82 3.90
C ILE A 234 -17.34 5.58 4.80
N ASP A 235 -18.26 6.51 4.88
CA ASP A 235 -19.42 6.52 5.77
C ASP A 235 -20.65 5.75 5.24
N ILE A 236 -20.45 4.96 4.19
CA ILE A 236 -21.48 4.09 3.60
C ILE A 236 -21.70 2.79 4.37
N VAL A 237 -20.74 2.40 5.24
CA VAL A 237 -20.82 1.16 6.03
C VAL A 237 -21.40 1.43 7.41
N ASP A 238 -22.37 0.61 7.80
CA ASP A 238 -22.89 0.57 9.15
C ASP A 238 -22.57 -0.77 9.81
N TYR A 239 -21.60 -0.78 10.73
CA TYR A 239 -21.20 -1.98 11.48
C TYR A 239 -22.24 -2.41 12.53
N ASN A 240 -23.26 -1.60 12.75
CA ASN A 240 -24.35 -1.91 13.64
C ASN A 240 -25.63 -2.35 12.90
N GLU A 241 -25.52 -2.56 11.57
CA GLU A 241 -26.64 -2.98 10.73
C GLU A 241 -27.21 -4.31 11.21
N THR A 242 -28.56 -4.35 11.27
CA THR A 242 -29.31 -5.56 11.63
C THR A 242 -30.15 -6.01 10.45
N ARG A 243 -30.17 -7.31 10.17
CA ARG A 243 -31.02 -7.93 9.17
C ARG A 243 -31.86 -9.03 9.82
N ASN A 244 -33.17 -8.96 9.64
CA ASN A 244 -34.11 -9.89 10.28
C ASN A 244 -33.99 -9.96 11.82
N GLY A 245 -33.60 -8.85 12.47
CA GLY A 245 -33.43 -8.78 13.92
C GLY A 245 -32.10 -9.30 14.45
N GLU A 246 -31.21 -9.80 13.58
CA GLU A 246 -29.86 -10.22 13.92
C GLU A 246 -28.84 -9.28 13.31
N ARG A 247 -27.71 -9.08 13.98
CA ARG A 247 -26.60 -8.29 13.44
C ARG A 247 -25.98 -8.98 12.24
N GLU A 248 -25.61 -8.21 11.23
CA GLU A 248 -24.89 -8.69 10.05
C GLU A 248 -23.48 -9.20 10.44
N ILE A 249 -22.84 -8.53 11.41
CA ILE A 249 -21.53 -8.91 11.97
C ILE A 249 -21.54 -8.76 13.49
N SER A 250 -21.02 -9.75 14.21
CA SER A 250 -20.97 -9.73 15.68
C SER A 250 -19.86 -8.83 16.22
N ASP A 251 -20.05 -8.30 17.45
CA ASP A 251 -18.99 -7.52 18.13
C ASP A 251 -17.73 -8.37 18.38
N GLU A 252 -17.87 -9.68 18.60
CA GLU A 252 -16.76 -10.61 18.76
C GLU A 252 -15.95 -10.75 17.47
N ALA A 253 -16.60 -10.80 16.31
CA ALA A 253 -15.94 -10.85 15.02
C ALA A 253 -15.22 -9.52 14.71
N LEU A 254 -15.86 -8.41 15.01
CA LEU A 254 -15.25 -7.07 14.88
C LEU A 254 -14.04 -6.93 15.80
N ALA A 255 -14.10 -7.41 17.06
CA ALA A 255 -12.98 -7.39 17.98
C ALA A 255 -11.78 -8.19 17.47
N ARG A 256 -12.01 -9.42 16.96
CA ARG A 256 -10.96 -10.24 16.35
C ARG A 256 -10.34 -9.59 15.12
N LEU A 257 -11.17 -8.92 14.30
CA LEU A 257 -10.70 -8.19 13.11
C LEU A 257 -9.82 -7.00 13.51
N ILE A 258 -10.24 -6.21 14.49
CA ILE A 258 -9.47 -5.08 15.02
C ILE A 258 -8.15 -5.57 15.63
N GLU A 259 -8.17 -6.66 16.41
CA GLU A 259 -6.97 -7.26 16.99
C GLU A 259 -5.97 -7.66 15.89
N THR A 260 -6.46 -8.33 14.83
CA THR A 260 -5.65 -8.73 13.69
C THR A 260 -5.00 -7.53 13.00
N LEU A 261 -5.77 -6.45 12.75
CA LEU A 261 -5.27 -5.23 12.13
C LEU A 261 -4.37 -4.40 13.06
N SER A 262 -4.45 -4.66 14.36
CA SER A 262 -3.65 -3.97 15.40
C SER A 262 -2.28 -4.60 15.66
N ASP A 263 -1.92 -5.67 14.95
CA ASP A 263 -0.59 -6.29 15.06
C ASP A 263 0.48 -5.28 14.63
N PRO A 264 1.44 -4.95 15.51
CA PRO A 264 2.47 -3.92 15.23
C PRO A 264 3.30 -4.17 13.96
N ARG A 265 3.38 -5.43 13.51
CA ARG A 265 4.07 -5.79 12.27
C ARG A 265 3.40 -5.24 11.01
N TYR A 266 2.15 -4.84 11.11
CA TYR A 266 1.33 -4.37 9.99
C TYR A 266 0.94 -2.90 10.18
N ARG A 267 1.95 -2.05 10.40
CA ARG A 267 1.74 -0.60 10.34
C ARG A 267 1.50 -0.18 8.88
N LEU A 268 0.58 0.75 8.68
CA LEU A 268 0.13 1.21 7.37
C LEU A 268 0.43 2.72 7.15
N GLY A 269 1.50 3.23 7.73
CA GLY A 269 1.94 4.64 7.58
C GLY A 269 2.50 4.95 6.19
N LEU A 270 2.88 6.20 5.95
CA LEU A 270 3.31 6.71 4.64
C LEU A 270 4.49 5.92 4.06
N ASN A 271 5.43 5.54 4.92
CA ASN A 271 6.65 4.83 4.56
C ASN A 271 6.58 3.32 4.82
N ASP A 272 5.43 2.78 5.24
CA ASP A 272 5.29 1.37 5.58
C ASP A 272 4.72 0.55 4.42
N VAL A 273 3.91 1.16 3.54
CA VAL A 273 3.24 0.48 2.43
C VAL A 273 3.35 1.27 1.13
N GLU A 274 3.19 0.56 0.02
CA GLU A 274 3.19 1.21 -1.30
C GLU A 274 2.01 2.17 -1.50
N PRO A 275 2.16 3.16 -2.37
CA PRO A 275 1.13 4.16 -2.63
C PRO A 275 -0.23 3.56 -2.98
N ASP A 276 -0.27 2.53 -3.82
CA ASP A 276 -1.52 1.88 -4.27
C ASP A 276 -1.91 0.66 -3.38
N PHE A 277 -1.53 0.68 -2.12
CA PHE A 277 -1.81 -0.40 -1.16
C PHE A 277 -3.31 -0.74 -1.08
N LEU A 278 -4.19 0.27 -1.02
CA LEU A 278 -5.63 0.06 -0.87
C LEU A 278 -6.24 -0.60 -2.11
N GLY A 279 -5.83 -0.19 -3.32
CA GLY A 279 -6.28 -0.82 -4.56
C GLY A 279 -5.87 -2.30 -4.62
N ARG A 280 -4.65 -2.60 -4.24
CA ARG A 280 -4.12 -3.97 -4.19
C ARG A 280 -4.78 -4.82 -3.11
N ALA A 281 -5.07 -4.24 -1.95
CA ALA A 281 -5.80 -4.91 -0.87
C ALA A 281 -7.22 -5.29 -1.31
N TYR A 282 -7.90 -4.37 -2.00
CA TYR A 282 -9.22 -4.60 -2.57
C TYR A 282 -9.20 -5.74 -3.60
N GLU A 283 -8.29 -5.67 -4.56
CA GLU A 283 -8.13 -6.70 -5.60
C GLU A 283 -7.85 -8.08 -5.00
N TYR A 284 -6.94 -8.16 -4.03
CA TYR A 284 -6.65 -9.42 -3.36
C TYR A 284 -7.89 -10.04 -2.73
N LEU A 285 -8.68 -9.24 -2.00
CA LEU A 285 -9.91 -9.72 -1.36
C LEU A 285 -10.95 -10.13 -2.41
N LEU A 286 -11.13 -9.36 -3.49
CA LEU A 286 -12.02 -9.73 -4.59
C LEU A 286 -11.64 -11.09 -5.18
N ARG A 287 -10.37 -11.27 -5.55
CA ARG A 287 -9.87 -12.53 -6.12
C ARG A 287 -10.11 -13.70 -5.16
N LYS A 288 -9.77 -13.55 -3.90
CA LYS A 288 -9.90 -14.61 -2.89
C LYS A 288 -11.35 -15.02 -2.63
N PHE A 289 -12.28 -14.10 -2.69
CA PHE A 289 -13.69 -14.41 -2.50
C PHE A 289 -14.37 -14.88 -3.80
N ALA A 290 -13.90 -14.45 -4.99
CA ALA A 290 -14.37 -14.94 -6.27
C ALA A 290 -13.92 -16.39 -6.55
N GLU A 291 -12.68 -16.76 -6.19
CA GLU A 291 -12.17 -18.13 -6.29
C GLU A 291 -13.09 -19.16 -5.57
N GLY A 292 -13.74 -18.74 -4.47
CA GLY A 292 -14.69 -19.59 -3.71
C GLY A 292 -16.08 -19.73 -4.35
N GLN A 293 -16.42 -18.91 -5.37
CA GLN A 293 -17.75 -18.87 -5.99
C GLN A 293 -17.78 -19.32 -7.46
N GLY A 294 -16.64 -19.67 -8.05
CA GLY A 294 -16.54 -20.07 -9.46
C GLY A 294 -16.81 -18.91 -10.44
N GLN A 295 -16.87 -17.68 -9.99
CA GLN A 295 -17.03 -16.50 -10.82
C GLN A 295 -15.66 -15.92 -11.16
N SER A 296 -15.40 -15.73 -12.46
CA SER A 296 -14.25 -14.95 -12.91
C SER A 296 -14.49 -13.49 -12.51
N ALA A 297 -13.69 -12.97 -11.59
CA ALA A 297 -13.71 -11.55 -11.29
C ALA A 297 -13.23 -10.80 -12.54
N GLY A 298 -14.14 -10.14 -13.25
CA GLY A 298 -13.86 -9.36 -14.46
C GLY A 298 -13.14 -8.02 -14.17
N GLU A 299 -12.73 -7.78 -12.94
CA GLU A 299 -11.98 -6.58 -12.56
C GLU A 299 -10.47 -6.91 -12.62
N PHE A 300 -9.81 -6.44 -13.68
CA PHE A 300 -8.36 -6.58 -13.85
C PHE A 300 -7.64 -5.34 -13.31
N PHE A 301 -6.72 -5.59 -12.39
CA PHE A 301 -5.81 -4.56 -11.89
C PHE A 301 -4.62 -4.38 -12.83
N THR A 302 -4.16 -3.15 -12.99
CA THR A 302 -2.93 -2.87 -13.75
C THR A 302 -1.72 -3.34 -12.92
N PRO A 303 -0.94 -4.32 -13.40
CA PRO A 303 0.27 -4.75 -12.70
C PRO A 303 1.15 -3.55 -12.35
N LYS A 304 1.74 -3.57 -11.16
CA LYS A 304 2.53 -2.45 -10.61
C LYS A 304 3.58 -1.95 -11.62
N GLU A 305 4.33 -2.87 -12.19
CA GLU A 305 5.43 -2.59 -13.12
C GLU A 305 4.90 -1.95 -14.41
N VAL A 306 3.77 -2.43 -14.90
CA VAL A 306 3.10 -1.87 -16.09
C VAL A 306 2.61 -0.46 -15.80
N GLY A 307 1.98 -0.23 -14.65
CA GLY A 307 1.53 1.09 -14.25
C GLY A 307 2.67 2.12 -14.14
N TRP A 308 3.81 1.73 -13.56
CA TRP A 308 5.00 2.58 -13.52
C TRP A 308 5.60 2.82 -14.90
N LEU A 309 5.60 1.80 -15.77
CA LEU A 309 6.06 1.95 -17.16
C LEU A 309 5.21 2.95 -17.92
N ILE A 310 3.87 2.81 -17.86
CA ILE A 310 2.93 3.74 -18.50
C ILE A 310 3.17 5.17 -18.00
N ALA A 311 3.20 5.38 -16.68
CA ALA A 311 3.39 6.70 -16.10
C ALA A 311 4.72 7.36 -16.53
N ARG A 312 5.80 6.59 -16.62
CA ARG A 312 7.11 7.10 -17.09
C ARG A 312 7.14 7.36 -18.59
N LEU A 313 6.44 6.56 -19.40
CA LEU A 313 6.32 6.81 -20.84
C LEU A 313 5.52 8.08 -21.14
N MET A 314 4.50 8.37 -20.34
CA MET A 314 3.71 9.60 -20.49
C MET A 314 4.50 10.86 -20.11
N ASP A 315 5.54 10.74 -19.27
CA ASP A 315 6.44 11.81 -18.88
C ASP A 315 5.71 13.11 -18.49
N PRO A 316 4.78 13.07 -17.50
CA PRO A 316 3.91 14.20 -17.19
C PRO A 316 4.68 15.43 -16.72
N LYS A 317 4.21 16.63 -17.09
CA LYS A 317 4.80 17.91 -16.74
C LYS A 317 3.95 18.64 -15.70
N GLN A 318 4.58 19.54 -14.95
CA GLN A 318 3.89 20.36 -13.95
C GLN A 318 2.68 21.09 -14.51
N GLY A 319 1.53 20.93 -13.84
CA GLY A 319 0.29 21.62 -14.16
C GLY A 319 -0.54 21.00 -15.28
N GLU A 320 -0.06 19.90 -15.90
CA GLU A 320 -0.83 19.16 -16.89
C GLU A 320 -2.05 18.46 -16.29
N GLU A 321 -3.06 18.28 -17.12
CA GLU A 321 -4.29 17.56 -16.83
C GLU A 321 -4.16 16.10 -17.30
N VAL A 322 -4.25 15.15 -16.36
CA VAL A 322 -4.16 13.71 -16.64
C VAL A 322 -5.51 13.07 -16.41
N TYR A 323 -6.02 12.34 -17.38
CA TYR A 323 -7.31 11.67 -17.32
C TYR A 323 -7.19 10.15 -17.46
N ASP A 324 -7.94 9.44 -16.60
CA ASP A 324 -8.16 7.99 -16.72
C ASP A 324 -9.67 7.72 -16.82
N PRO A 325 -10.18 7.37 -18.01
CA PRO A 325 -11.61 7.08 -18.22
C PRO A 325 -12.13 5.82 -17.54
N CYS A 326 -11.25 4.93 -17.09
CA CYS A 326 -11.59 3.68 -16.40
C CYS A 326 -10.65 3.50 -15.20
N CYS A 327 -10.66 4.49 -14.28
CA CYS A 327 -9.55 4.69 -13.35
C CYS A 327 -9.41 3.61 -12.26
N GLY A 328 -10.39 2.75 -12.05
CA GLY A 328 -10.34 1.74 -11.01
C GLY A 328 -10.06 2.37 -9.64
N SER A 329 -8.99 1.94 -9.00
CA SER A 329 -8.48 2.50 -7.73
C SER A 329 -7.73 3.85 -7.89
N GLY A 330 -7.60 4.39 -9.10
CA GLY A 330 -6.80 5.57 -9.40
C GLY A 330 -5.29 5.33 -9.46
N GLY A 331 -4.86 4.08 -9.51
CA GLY A 331 -3.46 3.69 -9.42
C GLY A 331 -2.56 4.25 -10.53
N LEU A 332 -3.06 4.44 -11.77
CA LEU A 332 -2.32 5.09 -12.85
C LEU A 332 -2.15 6.60 -12.60
N LEU A 333 -3.22 7.27 -12.16
CA LEU A 333 -3.19 8.70 -11.81
C LEU A 333 -2.19 8.97 -10.69
N VAL A 334 -2.21 8.16 -9.62
CA VAL A 334 -1.25 8.23 -8.51
C VAL A 334 0.18 8.11 -9.02
N LYS A 335 0.46 7.12 -9.89
CA LYS A 335 1.81 6.89 -10.43
C LYS A 335 2.29 8.04 -11.32
N CYS A 336 1.41 8.66 -12.11
CA CYS A 336 1.76 9.86 -12.89
C CYS A 336 2.25 11.00 -11.97
N GLN A 337 1.53 11.29 -10.89
CA GLN A 337 1.96 12.32 -9.94
C GLN A 337 3.26 11.94 -9.22
N LEU A 338 3.45 10.66 -8.89
CA LEU A 338 4.69 10.20 -8.24
C LEU A 338 5.89 10.28 -9.19
N VAL A 339 5.73 9.95 -10.48
CA VAL A 339 6.79 10.13 -11.49
C VAL A 339 7.21 11.60 -11.59
N LEU A 340 6.24 12.52 -11.56
CA LEU A 340 6.56 13.96 -11.51
C LEU A 340 7.35 14.29 -10.24
N LYS A 341 6.94 13.77 -9.06
CA LYS A 341 7.63 14.00 -7.77
C LYS A 341 9.05 13.42 -7.75
N GLU A 342 9.28 12.27 -8.39
CA GLU A 342 10.62 11.67 -8.49
C GLU A 342 11.59 12.51 -9.33
N ARG A 343 11.07 13.19 -10.35
CA ARG A 343 11.89 13.96 -11.30
C ARG A 343 12.14 15.39 -10.88
N GLU A 344 11.14 16.05 -10.31
CA GLU A 344 11.17 17.45 -9.98
C GLU A 344 11.54 17.68 -8.50
N GLN A 345 12.58 18.44 -8.23
CA GLN A 345 12.97 18.82 -6.85
C GLN A 345 11.94 19.71 -6.16
N LYS A 346 11.21 20.52 -6.94
CA LYS A 346 10.14 21.39 -6.48
C LYS A 346 8.97 21.35 -7.44
N ILE A 347 7.79 21.13 -6.90
CA ILE A 347 6.54 21.14 -7.66
C ILE A 347 5.75 22.38 -7.25
N ASP A 348 5.75 23.38 -8.12
CA ASP A 348 4.97 24.60 -7.92
C ASP A 348 3.52 24.42 -8.44
N ARG A 349 3.32 23.54 -9.41
CA ARG A 349 2.02 23.21 -10.01
C ARG A 349 1.88 21.69 -10.09
N PRO A 350 1.18 21.05 -9.15
CA PRO A 350 0.91 19.60 -9.22
C PRO A 350 0.08 19.29 -10.47
N LEU A 351 0.04 17.99 -10.85
CA LEU A 351 -0.88 17.53 -11.89
C LEU A 351 -2.32 17.74 -11.42
N LYS A 352 -3.21 18.00 -12.37
CA LYS A 352 -4.65 17.91 -12.14
C LYS A 352 -5.12 16.55 -12.64
N LEU A 353 -5.59 15.73 -11.72
CA LEU A 353 -5.92 14.34 -11.99
C LEU A 353 -7.43 14.18 -12.15
N TYR A 354 -7.86 13.56 -13.24
CA TYR A 354 -9.27 13.31 -13.53
C TYR A 354 -9.47 11.81 -13.71
N GLY A 355 -10.49 11.27 -13.05
CA GLY A 355 -10.81 9.85 -13.17
C GLY A 355 -12.31 9.61 -13.25
N GLN A 356 -12.72 8.66 -14.10
CA GLN A 356 -14.09 8.19 -14.12
C GLN A 356 -14.13 6.68 -13.83
N GLU A 357 -15.03 6.26 -12.94
CA GLU A 357 -15.14 4.87 -12.52
C GLU A 357 -16.60 4.44 -12.38
N LEU A 358 -16.93 3.28 -12.90
CA LEU A 358 -18.29 2.73 -12.88
C LEU A 358 -18.64 2.14 -11.51
N THR A 359 -17.72 1.36 -10.95
CA THR A 359 -17.93 0.56 -9.73
C THR A 359 -17.82 1.43 -8.48
N GLY A 360 -18.84 1.41 -7.62
CA GLY A 360 -18.86 2.26 -6.42
C GLY A 360 -17.72 2.01 -5.45
N SER A 361 -17.29 0.75 -5.29
CA SER A 361 -16.16 0.40 -4.41
C SER A 361 -14.83 0.90 -4.96
N SER A 362 -14.54 0.69 -6.26
CA SER A 362 -13.31 1.20 -6.89
C SER A 362 -13.27 2.73 -6.92
N PHE A 363 -14.41 3.38 -7.22
CA PHE A 363 -14.57 4.82 -7.10
C PHE A 363 -14.21 5.34 -5.68
N ALA A 364 -14.72 4.68 -4.64
CA ALA A 364 -14.41 5.05 -3.26
C ALA A 364 -12.91 4.94 -2.97
N ILE A 365 -12.28 3.85 -3.41
CA ILE A 365 -10.83 3.64 -3.25
C ILE A 365 -10.02 4.69 -4.00
N ALA A 366 -10.41 5.04 -5.24
CA ALA A 366 -9.73 6.09 -5.99
C ALA A 366 -9.77 7.43 -5.26
N ARG A 367 -10.93 7.83 -4.74
CA ARG A 367 -11.05 9.05 -3.92
C ARG A 367 -10.20 9.00 -2.65
N MET A 368 -10.18 7.84 -1.97
CA MET A 368 -9.33 7.64 -0.80
C MET A 368 -7.84 7.78 -1.14
N ASN A 369 -7.42 7.22 -2.28
CA ASN A 369 -6.03 7.35 -2.73
C ASN A 369 -5.65 8.81 -3.04
N MET A 370 -6.55 9.61 -3.64
CA MET A 370 -6.29 11.05 -3.84
C MET A 370 -6.03 11.75 -2.50
N VAL A 371 -6.86 11.50 -1.49
CA VAL A 371 -6.71 12.12 -0.16
C VAL A 371 -5.43 11.65 0.54
N LEU A 372 -5.16 10.33 0.57
CA LEU A 372 -3.96 9.77 1.22
C LEU A 372 -2.65 10.30 0.65
N HIS A 373 -2.63 10.59 -0.65
CA HIS A 373 -1.42 11.06 -1.32
C HIS A 373 -1.36 12.58 -1.50
N ASP A 374 -2.33 13.31 -0.90
CA ASP A 374 -2.44 14.76 -1.03
C ASP A 374 -2.35 15.19 -2.50
N MET A 375 -3.26 14.62 -3.30
CA MET A 375 -3.30 14.85 -4.74
C MET A 375 -4.52 15.68 -5.13
N VAL A 376 -4.29 16.64 -6.00
CA VAL A 376 -5.36 17.45 -6.59
C VAL A 376 -6.03 16.60 -7.68
N GLY A 377 -7.26 16.15 -7.45
CA GLY A 377 -7.96 15.31 -8.40
C GLY A 377 -9.47 15.33 -8.26
N GLU A 378 -10.14 15.12 -9.38
CA GLU A 378 -11.58 14.94 -9.47
C GLU A 378 -11.89 13.54 -9.96
N ILE A 379 -12.43 12.71 -9.07
CA ILE A 379 -12.89 11.36 -9.41
C ILE A 379 -14.41 11.37 -9.40
N VAL A 380 -15.01 10.93 -10.50
CA VAL A 380 -16.46 10.90 -10.69
C VAL A 380 -16.97 9.49 -10.96
N ARG A 381 -18.19 9.20 -10.51
CA ARG A 381 -18.80 7.90 -10.73
C ARG A 381 -19.68 7.94 -11.98
N GLY A 382 -19.50 6.95 -12.86
CA GLY A 382 -20.34 6.79 -14.05
C GLY A 382 -19.70 5.88 -15.09
N ASN A 383 -20.52 5.38 -16.01
CA ASN A 383 -20.06 4.64 -17.17
C ASN A 383 -19.51 5.63 -18.21
N THR A 384 -18.22 5.56 -18.47
CA THR A 384 -17.55 6.48 -19.42
C THR A 384 -18.10 6.37 -20.84
N MET A 385 -18.44 5.16 -21.25
CA MET A 385 -18.95 4.91 -22.61
C MET A 385 -20.35 5.49 -22.87
N THR A 386 -21.25 5.39 -21.87
CA THR A 386 -22.66 5.81 -22.05
C THR A 386 -22.99 7.13 -21.35
N ASN A 387 -22.13 7.60 -20.43
CA ASN A 387 -22.36 8.79 -19.65
C ASN A 387 -21.03 9.44 -19.24
N PRO A 388 -20.24 9.94 -20.21
CA PRO A 388 -19.03 10.68 -19.93
C PRO A 388 -19.34 11.91 -19.07
N LYS A 389 -18.53 12.15 -18.03
CA LYS A 389 -18.78 13.21 -17.06
C LYS A 389 -17.95 14.47 -17.30
N PHE A 390 -16.82 14.32 -17.94
CA PHE A 390 -15.96 15.46 -18.24
C PHE A 390 -16.28 16.03 -19.61
N LEU A 391 -17.11 17.08 -19.62
CA LEU A 391 -17.60 17.75 -20.81
C LEU A 391 -17.26 19.25 -20.74
N GLU A 392 -16.92 19.82 -21.90
CA GLU A 392 -16.75 21.27 -22.11
C GLU A 392 -17.61 21.67 -23.31
N GLU A 393 -18.52 22.61 -23.13
CA GLU A 393 -19.44 23.10 -24.18
C GLU A 393 -20.21 22.00 -24.93
N GLY A 394 -20.59 20.92 -24.19
CA GLY A 394 -21.32 19.78 -24.74
C GLY A 394 -20.46 18.78 -25.54
N ARG A 395 -19.14 18.93 -25.52
CA ARG A 395 -18.16 18.02 -26.14
C ARG A 395 -17.31 17.35 -25.06
N LEU A 396 -16.66 16.24 -25.39
CA LEU A 396 -15.68 15.63 -24.50
C LEU A 396 -14.56 16.63 -24.20
N LYS A 397 -14.28 16.82 -22.89
CA LYS A 397 -13.13 17.61 -22.44
C LYS A 397 -11.84 16.97 -22.96
N ARG A 398 -10.92 17.81 -23.42
CA ARG A 398 -9.58 17.40 -23.83
C ARG A 398 -8.62 17.53 -22.66
N PHE A 399 -7.71 16.58 -22.54
CA PHE A 399 -6.69 16.52 -21.51
C PHE A 399 -5.31 16.48 -22.15
N ASP A 400 -4.28 16.93 -21.42
CA ASP A 400 -2.91 16.86 -21.91
C ASP A 400 -2.44 15.41 -22.02
N ILE A 401 -2.85 14.55 -21.08
CA ILE A 401 -2.50 13.14 -21.02
C ILE A 401 -3.76 12.32 -20.74
N VAL A 402 -3.95 11.25 -21.51
CA VAL A 402 -4.95 10.22 -21.21
C VAL A 402 -4.24 8.89 -20.98
N VAL A 403 -4.48 8.28 -19.82
CA VAL A 403 -3.92 6.98 -19.43
C VAL A 403 -5.04 6.06 -19.00
N THR A 404 -5.04 4.81 -19.47
CA THR A 404 -6.04 3.84 -19.00
C THR A 404 -5.61 2.40 -19.23
N ASN A 405 -6.12 1.51 -18.41
CA ASN A 405 -6.18 0.07 -18.65
C ASN A 405 -7.64 -0.36 -18.55
N PRO A 406 -8.41 -0.23 -19.66
CA PRO A 406 -9.85 -0.50 -19.64
C PRO A 406 -10.13 -1.99 -19.45
N MET A 407 -11.32 -2.30 -18.93
CA MET A 407 -11.77 -3.67 -18.77
C MET A 407 -11.89 -4.38 -20.13
N TRP A 408 -11.47 -5.64 -20.16
CA TRP A 408 -11.43 -6.46 -21.36
C TRP A 408 -12.61 -7.43 -21.37
N ASN A 409 -13.00 -7.87 -22.56
CA ASN A 409 -13.91 -8.99 -22.78
C ASN A 409 -15.26 -8.86 -22.04
N GLN A 410 -15.90 -7.69 -22.20
CA GLN A 410 -17.23 -7.42 -21.66
C GLN A 410 -18.30 -8.09 -22.50
N ASP A 411 -18.99 -9.09 -21.94
CA ASP A 411 -20.06 -9.82 -22.64
C ASP A 411 -21.30 -8.95 -22.96
N ASN A 412 -21.45 -7.82 -22.27
CA ASN A 412 -22.59 -6.90 -22.40
C ASN A 412 -22.33 -5.70 -23.33
N PHE A 413 -21.25 -5.73 -24.09
CA PHE A 413 -20.94 -4.67 -25.05
C PHE A 413 -21.69 -4.92 -26.37
N ASP A 414 -22.71 -4.10 -26.66
CA ASP A 414 -23.37 -4.07 -27.96
C ASP A 414 -22.82 -2.90 -28.79
N PRO A 415 -22.03 -3.16 -29.86
CA PRO A 415 -21.48 -2.11 -30.72
C PRO A 415 -22.54 -1.20 -31.33
N LYS A 416 -23.74 -1.74 -31.59
CA LYS A 416 -24.87 -0.97 -32.19
C LYS A 416 -25.35 0.16 -31.26
N SER A 417 -25.14 0.04 -29.97
CA SER A 417 -25.49 1.08 -29.00
C SER A 417 -24.67 2.36 -29.17
N TYR A 418 -23.57 2.29 -29.93
CA TYR A 418 -22.62 3.40 -30.13
C TYR A 418 -22.60 3.90 -31.60
N GLU A 419 -23.41 3.33 -32.52
CA GLU A 419 -23.47 3.77 -33.92
C GLU A 419 -23.91 5.23 -34.09
N ASN A 420 -24.51 5.84 -33.08
CA ASN A 420 -24.94 7.25 -33.06
C ASN A 420 -24.39 7.96 -31.82
N ASP A 421 -23.14 7.71 -31.46
CA ASP A 421 -22.50 8.40 -30.35
C ASP A 421 -22.42 9.90 -30.66
N PRO A 422 -22.98 10.79 -29.81
CA PRO A 422 -22.96 12.24 -30.04
C PRO A 422 -21.55 12.84 -29.96
N PHE A 423 -20.54 12.05 -29.54
CA PHE A 423 -19.16 12.48 -29.35
C PHE A 423 -18.17 12.00 -30.40
N GLU A 424 -18.64 11.25 -31.44
CA GLU A 424 -17.83 10.91 -32.62
C GLU A 424 -17.53 12.11 -33.53
#